data_a08d736c6ca5b5ffc36f88a6d10e46f6
#
_entry.id   a08d736c6ca5b5ffc36f88a6d10e46f6
#
_cell.length_a   1.000
_cell.length_b   1.000
_cell.length_c   1.000
_cell.angle_alpha   90.00
_cell.angle_beta   90.00
_cell.angle_gamma   90.00
#
_symmetry.space_group_name_H-M   'P 1'
#
loop_
_entity.id
_entity.type
_entity.pdbx_description
1 polymer ?
#
loop_
_entity_poly.entity_id
_entity_poly.type
_entity_poly.pdbx_seq_one_letter_code
_entity_poly.pdbx_strand_id
1 'polypeptide(L)'
;MSDSEFDELWLGMSRDNGHKLSHLLIKYNAERAVHYQRWESALADWAGPLHLVWGLADPVSGSHVLELAVKALPRAVVTELPGVGHYPSSEAPQAVAAAVRDTR
;
A
#
# COMPACT_ATOMS: atom_id res chain seq x y z
N MET A 1 -14.54 -4.52 -1.74
CA MET A 1 -14.16 -5.79 -2.40
C MET A 1 -15.38 -6.71 -2.39
N SER A 2 -15.77 -7.26 -3.54
CA SER A 2 -16.91 -8.18 -3.70
C SER A 2 -16.49 -9.62 -3.37
N ASP A 3 -17.48 -10.52 -3.18
CA ASP A 3 -17.22 -11.94 -2.94
C ASP A 3 -16.44 -12.57 -4.11
N SER A 4 -16.76 -12.18 -5.35
CA SER A 4 -16.05 -12.64 -6.55
C SER A 4 -14.57 -12.26 -6.54
N GLU A 5 -14.23 -11.06 -6.10
CA GLU A 5 -12.84 -10.60 -5.98
C GLU A 5 -12.08 -11.37 -4.89
N PHE A 6 -12.76 -11.72 -3.80
CA PHE A 6 -12.19 -12.60 -2.77
C PHE A 6 -11.94 -14.01 -3.29
N ASP A 7 -12.86 -14.56 -4.06
CA ASP A 7 -12.71 -15.89 -4.67
C ASP A 7 -11.54 -15.93 -5.64
N GLU A 8 -11.35 -14.89 -6.45
CA GLU A 8 -10.20 -14.76 -7.35
C GLU A 8 -8.87 -14.67 -6.58
N LEU A 9 -8.82 -13.87 -5.52
CA LEU A 9 -7.65 -13.78 -4.65
C LEU A 9 -7.34 -15.12 -4.00
N TRP A 10 -8.37 -15.81 -3.49
CA TRP A 10 -8.20 -17.13 -2.91
C TRP A 10 -7.70 -18.16 -3.92
N LEU A 11 -8.23 -18.13 -5.13
CA LEU A 11 -7.79 -19.00 -6.21
C LEU A 11 -6.29 -18.78 -6.52
N GLY A 12 -5.85 -17.52 -6.55
CA GLY A 12 -4.44 -17.17 -6.72
C GLY A 12 -3.57 -17.67 -5.57
N MET A 13 -3.99 -17.43 -4.33
CA MET A 13 -3.24 -17.83 -3.13
C MET A 13 -3.19 -19.34 -2.92
N SER A 14 -4.26 -20.06 -3.26
CA SER A 14 -4.36 -21.51 -3.07
C SER A 14 -3.66 -22.32 -4.16
N ARG A 15 -3.38 -21.70 -5.30
CA ARG A 15 -2.68 -22.34 -6.42
C ARG A 15 -1.37 -22.97 -5.93
N ASP A 16 -1.13 -24.21 -6.35
CA ASP A 16 0.06 -24.99 -6.00
C ASP A 16 0.34 -25.04 -4.48
N ASN A 17 -0.73 -24.98 -3.67
CA ASN A 17 -0.66 -24.89 -2.20
C ASN A 17 0.03 -23.64 -1.65
N GLY A 18 0.06 -22.53 -2.40
CA GLY A 18 0.73 -21.28 -2.01
C GLY A 18 0.30 -20.74 -0.65
N HIS A 19 -0.97 -20.90 -0.26
CA HIS A 19 -1.48 -20.52 1.07
C HIS A 19 -0.72 -21.15 2.24
N LYS A 20 -0.10 -22.33 2.05
CA LYS A 20 0.70 -22.99 3.07
C LYS A 20 2.05 -22.27 3.33
N LEU A 21 2.45 -21.37 2.44
CA LEU A 21 3.67 -20.58 2.58
C LEU A 21 3.46 -19.27 3.35
N SER A 22 2.23 -18.93 3.73
CA SER A 22 1.90 -17.67 4.41
C SER A 22 2.72 -17.47 5.69
N HIS A 23 3.02 -18.55 6.45
CA HIS A 23 3.87 -18.48 7.64
C HIS A 23 5.34 -18.14 7.33
N LEU A 24 5.80 -18.38 6.10
CA LEU A 24 7.13 -17.98 5.64
C LEU A 24 7.11 -16.52 5.17
N LEU A 25 6.06 -16.14 4.45
CA LEU A 25 5.91 -14.78 3.93
C LEU A 25 5.84 -13.75 5.06
N ILE A 26 5.13 -14.06 6.15
CA ILE A 26 5.01 -13.15 7.31
C ILE A 26 6.36 -12.84 7.99
N LYS A 27 7.40 -13.62 7.72
CA LYS A 27 8.76 -13.38 8.24
C LYS A 27 9.38 -12.08 7.72
N TYR A 28 8.83 -11.47 6.66
CA TYR A 28 9.26 -10.14 6.19
C TYR A 28 9.21 -9.09 7.32
N ASN A 29 8.35 -9.28 8.31
CA ASN A 29 8.31 -8.38 9.47
C ASN A 29 9.63 -8.35 10.26
N ALA A 30 10.36 -9.47 10.32
CA ALA A 30 11.68 -9.51 10.94
C ALA A 30 12.71 -8.73 10.10
N GLU A 31 12.68 -8.86 8.78
CA GLU A 31 13.53 -8.06 7.89
C GLU A 31 13.20 -6.57 8.00
N ARG A 32 11.91 -6.22 8.06
CA ARG A 32 11.47 -4.84 8.27
C ARG A 32 12.03 -4.28 9.58
N ALA A 33 11.99 -5.03 10.67
CA ALA A 33 12.52 -4.58 11.95
C ALA A 33 14.03 -4.27 11.89
N VAL A 34 14.79 -4.98 11.04
CA VAL A 34 16.22 -4.76 10.84
C VAL A 34 16.52 -3.63 9.86
N HIS A 35 15.72 -3.49 8.82
CA HIS A 35 16.07 -2.65 7.66
C HIS A 35 15.19 -1.41 7.49
N TYR A 36 14.20 -1.17 8.34
CA TYR A 36 13.22 -0.09 8.16
C TYR A 36 13.88 1.29 8.01
N GLN A 37 14.90 1.60 8.80
CA GLN A 37 15.59 2.89 8.72
C GLN A 37 16.21 3.12 7.33
N ARG A 38 16.85 2.10 6.77
CA ARG A 38 17.43 2.17 5.42
C ARG A 38 16.35 2.39 4.36
N TRP A 39 15.21 1.70 4.49
CA TRP A 39 14.14 1.81 3.52
C TRP A 39 13.41 3.15 3.60
N GLU A 40 13.15 3.63 4.82
CA GLU A 40 12.54 4.94 5.04
C GLU A 40 13.46 6.07 4.58
N SER A 41 14.77 6.00 4.87
CA SER A 41 15.75 6.99 4.38
C SER A 41 15.82 6.99 2.85
N ALA A 42 15.86 5.82 2.22
CA ALA A 42 15.90 5.75 0.76
C ALA A 42 14.66 6.38 0.10
N LEU A 43 13.49 6.26 0.73
CA LEU A 43 12.26 6.89 0.25
C LEU A 43 12.27 8.40 0.51
N ALA A 44 12.75 8.83 1.68
CA ALA A 44 12.85 10.25 2.04
C ALA A 44 13.87 11.01 1.14
N ASP A 45 14.96 10.33 0.78
CA ASP A 45 16.03 10.86 -0.08
C ASP A 45 15.70 10.78 -1.58
N TRP A 46 14.58 10.11 -1.94
CA TRP A 46 14.17 9.97 -3.33
C TRP A 46 13.94 11.33 -3.98
N ALA A 47 14.71 11.65 -5.03
CA ALA A 47 14.64 12.92 -5.72
C ALA A 47 13.60 12.97 -6.86
N GLY A 48 13.07 11.83 -7.26
CA GLY A 48 12.07 11.72 -8.32
C GLY A 48 10.66 12.06 -7.86
N PRO A 49 9.69 12.01 -8.77
CA PRO A 49 8.28 12.19 -8.44
C PRO A 49 7.82 11.12 -7.44
N LEU A 50 7.02 11.52 -6.49
CA LEU A 50 6.42 10.64 -5.48
C LEU A 50 4.96 11.03 -5.25
N HIS A 51 4.07 10.07 -5.36
CA HIS A 51 2.64 10.26 -5.17
C HIS A 51 2.09 9.21 -4.20
N LEU A 52 1.49 9.67 -3.12
CA LEU A 52 0.81 8.85 -2.13
C LEU A 52 -0.68 8.82 -2.48
N VAL A 53 -1.21 7.64 -2.79
CA VAL A 53 -2.64 7.42 -2.98
C VAL A 53 -3.16 6.64 -1.79
N TRP A 54 -4.03 7.23 -0.99
CA TRP A 54 -4.29 6.72 0.35
C TRP A 54 -5.78 6.54 0.65
N GLY A 55 -6.15 5.32 1.05
CA GLY A 55 -7.49 5.00 1.54
C GLY A 55 -7.67 5.44 2.99
N LEU A 56 -8.51 6.45 3.24
CA LEU A 56 -8.67 7.01 4.58
C LEU A 56 -9.51 6.12 5.51
N ALA A 57 -10.32 5.23 4.96
CA ALA A 57 -11.14 4.27 5.72
C ALA A 57 -10.40 2.97 6.07
N ASP A 58 -9.10 2.88 5.75
CA ASP A 58 -8.28 1.73 6.11
C ASP A 58 -8.16 1.62 7.64
N PRO A 59 -8.63 0.53 8.27
CA PRO A 59 -8.55 0.36 9.71
C PRO A 59 -7.14 0.11 10.24
N VAL A 60 -6.20 -0.26 9.36
CA VAL A 60 -4.80 -0.58 9.71
C VAL A 60 -3.89 0.62 9.47
N SER A 61 -4.01 1.25 8.31
CA SER A 61 -3.10 2.29 7.83
C SER A 61 -3.87 3.50 7.28
N GLY A 62 -4.94 3.92 7.92
CA GLY A 62 -5.79 5.02 7.48
C GLY A 62 -5.15 6.41 7.66
N SER A 63 -5.97 7.40 7.98
CA SER A 63 -5.55 8.80 8.10
C SER A 63 -4.39 9.01 9.07
N HIS A 64 -4.38 8.27 10.19
CA HIS A 64 -3.33 8.38 11.21
C HIS A 64 -1.92 8.00 10.69
N VAL A 65 -1.83 7.05 9.76
CA VAL A 65 -0.54 6.69 9.13
C VAL A 65 -0.20 7.66 8.00
N LEU A 66 -1.20 8.14 7.25
CA LEU A 66 -1.00 9.16 6.23
C LEU A 66 -0.37 10.44 6.82
N GLU A 67 -0.84 10.88 7.99
CA GLU A 67 -0.26 12.04 8.67
C GLU A 67 1.24 11.88 8.95
N LEU A 68 1.67 10.68 9.34
CA LEU A 68 3.09 10.38 9.55
C LEU A 68 3.86 10.34 8.22
N ALA A 69 3.26 9.72 7.18
CA ALA A 69 3.87 9.64 5.86
C ALA A 69 4.09 11.03 5.25
N VAL A 70 3.11 11.92 5.33
CA VAL A 70 3.22 13.30 4.85
C VAL A 70 4.32 14.09 5.57
N LYS A 71 4.46 13.90 6.89
CA LYS A 71 5.55 14.53 7.66
C LYS A 71 6.92 14.02 7.23
N ALA A 72 7.04 12.71 6.95
CA ALA A 72 8.29 12.09 6.51
C ALA A 72 8.63 12.40 5.04
N LEU A 73 7.61 12.63 4.21
CA LEU A 73 7.73 12.80 2.75
C LEU A 73 7.07 14.11 2.29
N PRO A 74 7.58 15.27 2.73
CA PRO A 74 6.91 16.57 2.52
C PRO A 74 6.83 17.01 1.05
N ARG A 75 7.55 16.32 0.15
CA ARG A 75 7.52 16.57 -1.29
C ARG A 75 6.55 15.67 -2.05
N ALA A 76 5.96 14.69 -1.40
CA ALA A 76 5.02 13.79 -2.03
C ALA A 76 3.71 14.51 -2.38
N VAL A 77 3.20 14.24 -3.56
CA VAL A 77 1.82 14.58 -3.92
C VAL A 77 0.91 13.58 -3.20
N VAL A 78 -0.22 14.04 -2.71
CA VAL A 78 -1.15 13.17 -1.97
C VAL A 78 -2.51 13.19 -2.64
N THR A 79 -3.05 12.02 -2.89
CA THR A 79 -4.46 11.81 -3.24
C THR A 79 -5.15 11.04 -2.12
N GLU A 80 -5.99 11.71 -1.38
CA GLU A 80 -6.81 11.11 -0.34
C GLU A 80 -8.09 10.52 -0.95
N LEU A 81 -8.43 9.31 -0.54
CA LEU A 81 -9.60 8.58 -0.99
C LEU A 81 -10.55 8.30 0.20
N PRO A 82 -11.45 9.23 0.53
CA PRO A 82 -12.45 9.03 1.58
C PRO A 82 -13.32 7.81 1.28
N GLY A 83 -13.55 6.95 2.26
CA GLY A 83 -14.37 5.74 2.12
C GLY A 83 -13.68 4.55 1.44
N VAL A 84 -12.43 4.71 1.00
CA VAL A 84 -11.60 3.62 0.46
C VAL A 84 -10.76 3.02 1.58
N GLY A 85 -10.68 1.69 1.61
CA GLY A 85 -9.97 0.93 2.65
C GLY A 85 -8.54 0.56 2.28
N HIS A 86 -8.17 -0.67 2.62
CA HIS A 86 -6.78 -1.15 2.55
C HIS A 86 -6.28 -1.44 1.13
N TYR A 87 -7.18 -1.59 0.17
CA TYR A 87 -6.86 -1.97 -1.21
C TYR A 87 -7.31 -0.93 -2.24
N PRO A 88 -6.74 0.30 -2.23
CA PRO A 88 -7.14 1.37 -3.15
C PRO A 88 -7.14 0.96 -4.62
N SER A 89 -6.20 0.11 -5.03
CA SER A 89 -6.10 -0.37 -6.42
C SER A 89 -7.30 -1.23 -6.84
N SER A 90 -7.95 -1.92 -5.90
CA SER A 90 -9.15 -2.72 -6.15
C SER A 90 -10.43 -1.93 -5.88
N GLU A 91 -10.42 -1.09 -4.84
CA GLU A 91 -11.61 -0.36 -4.39
C GLU A 91 -11.87 0.91 -5.21
N ALA A 92 -10.81 1.55 -5.74
CA ALA A 92 -10.88 2.78 -6.54
C ALA A 92 -9.85 2.79 -7.69
N PRO A 93 -9.88 1.80 -8.61
CA PRO A 93 -8.84 1.61 -9.63
C PRO A 93 -8.67 2.81 -10.56
N GLN A 94 -9.76 3.53 -10.87
CA GLN A 94 -9.71 4.71 -11.74
C GLN A 94 -8.96 5.87 -11.07
N ALA A 95 -9.15 6.07 -9.76
CA ALA A 95 -8.46 7.11 -9.01
C ALA A 95 -6.96 6.80 -8.91
N VAL A 96 -6.60 5.54 -8.64
CA VAL A 96 -5.19 5.11 -8.61
C VAL A 96 -4.55 5.27 -10.00
N ALA A 97 -5.23 4.86 -11.07
CA ALA A 97 -4.73 5.01 -12.43
C ALA A 97 -4.57 6.50 -12.84
N ALA A 98 -5.43 7.38 -12.37
CA ALA A 98 -5.28 8.82 -12.58
C ALA A 98 -4.03 9.34 -11.86
N ALA A 99 -3.87 9.04 -10.58
CA ALA A 99 -2.70 9.44 -9.81
C ALA A 99 -1.37 8.96 -10.44
N VAL A 100 -1.33 7.72 -10.94
CA VAL A 100 -0.14 7.20 -11.65
C VAL A 100 0.18 8.02 -12.90
N ARG A 101 -0.83 8.40 -13.69
CA ARG A 101 -0.62 9.24 -14.89
C ARG A 101 -0.16 10.65 -14.56
N ASP A 102 -0.62 11.18 -13.43
CA ASP A 102 -0.32 12.56 -12.99
C ASP A 102 1.01 12.66 -12.23
N THR A 103 1.61 11.53 -11.86
CA THR A 103 2.93 11.47 -11.23
C THR A 103 4.02 11.68 -12.28
N ARG A 104 4.55 12.92 -12.36
CA ARG A 104 5.60 13.34 -13.33
C ARG A 104 6.72 14.08 -12.64
#